data_2577768af20fa89c99c3d7db2be11fef
#
_entry.id   2577768af20fa89c99c3d7db2be11fef
#
_cell.length_a   1.000
_cell.length_b   1.000
_cell.length_c   1.000
_cell.angle_alpha   90.00
_cell.angle_beta   90.00
_cell.angle_gamma   90.00
#
_symmetry.space_group_name_H-M   'P 1'
#
loop_
_entity.id
_entity.type
_entity.pdbx_description
1 polymer ?
#
loop_
_entity_poly.entity_id
_entity_poly.type
_entity_poly.pdbx_seq_one_letter_code
_entity_poly.pdbx_strand_id
1 'polypeptide(L)'
;QRQNERLDQFAAIVSHDLRNPLGVAETYLDFAAETGDPDDFEAVRESHERMDAMIDDLLTMARAETAVSDTDSVVVADIAATAWDTTQTGDATLDCELPDSMRVEADPSLLQNVFENLFRNSIVHNDASVRIEVRSIGNPESTGFYVEDDGTGIPDSEKDEVFDHGHTTSDEGTGLGLSIVSDLVEAHGWTISVTDSDSDGARFEVRLSSINNSAGE
;
A
#
# COMPACT_ATOMS: atom_id res chain seq x y z
N GLN A 1 -21.86 -13.57 10.33
CA GLN A 1 -22.03 -12.31 11.07
C GLN A 1 -20.85 -11.38 10.82
N ARG A 2 -19.59 -11.80 11.06
CA ARG A 2 -18.39 -10.99 10.82
C ARG A 2 -18.22 -10.51 9.36
N GLN A 3 -18.61 -11.33 8.39
CA GLN A 3 -18.52 -10.99 6.96
C GLN A 3 -19.54 -9.91 6.56
N ASN A 4 -20.75 -9.96 7.11
CA ASN A 4 -21.77 -8.91 6.88
C ASN A 4 -21.38 -7.59 7.58
N GLU A 5 -20.81 -7.64 8.77
CA GLU A 5 -20.35 -6.46 9.48
C GLU A 5 -19.20 -5.76 8.74
N ARG A 6 -18.26 -6.52 8.16
CA ARG A 6 -17.21 -6.01 7.27
C ARG A 6 -17.78 -5.40 5.99
N LEU A 7 -18.76 -6.04 5.34
CA LEU A 7 -19.41 -5.52 4.13
C LEU A 7 -20.16 -4.20 4.40
N ASP A 8 -20.85 -4.11 5.53
CA ASP A 8 -21.59 -2.89 5.91
C ASP A 8 -20.64 -1.75 6.26
N GLN A 9 -19.52 -2.06 6.93
CA GLN A 9 -18.46 -1.11 7.26
C GLN A 9 -17.74 -0.62 5.99
N PHE A 10 -17.41 -1.55 5.09
CA PHE A 10 -16.87 -1.28 3.77
C PHE A 10 -17.78 -0.35 2.94
N ALA A 11 -19.06 -0.66 2.84
CA ALA A 11 -20.02 0.15 2.09
C ALA A 11 -20.19 1.57 2.66
N ALA A 12 -20.05 1.73 3.98
CA ALA A 12 -20.12 3.03 4.64
C ALA A 12 -18.87 3.88 4.36
N ILE A 13 -17.66 3.31 4.47
CA ILE A 13 -16.37 3.97 4.18
C ILE A 13 -16.34 4.38 2.71
N VAL A 14 -16.60 3.46 1.79
CA VAL A 14 -16.65 3.72 0.35
C VAL A 14 -17.59 4.87 0.01
N SER A 15 -18.80 4.86 0.60
CA SER A 15 -19.80 5.87 0.29
C SER A 15 -19.43 7.25 0.80
N HIS A 16 -18.75 7.34 1.94
CA HIS A 16 -18.31 8.61 2.53
C HIS A 16 -17.09 9.15 1.79
N ASP A 17 -16.10 8.30 1.58
CA ASP A 17 -14.78 8.73 1.08
C ASP A 17 -14.79 9.01 -0.42
N LEU A 18 -15.64 8.33 -1.21
CA LEU A 18 -15.89 8.72 -2.61
C LEU A 18 -16.72 10.00 -2.76
N ARG A 19 -17.63 10.30 -1.80
CA ARG A 19 -18.41 11.54 -1.88
C ARG A 19 -17.59 12.80 -1.66
N ASN A 20 -16.53 12.73 -0.85
CA ASN A 20 -15.69 13.90 -0.60
C ASN A 20 -15.00 14.40 -1.87
N PRO A 21 -14.18 13.62 -2.58
CA PRO A 21 -13.56 14.08 -3.83
C PRO A 21 -14.59 14.39 -4.92
N LEU A 22 -15.73 13.67 -4.96
CA LEU A 22 -16.81 14.00 -5.89
C LEU A 22 -17.37 15.40 -5.61
N GLY A 23 -17.63 15.76 -4.36
CA GLY A 23 -18.11 17.11 -3.99
C GLY A 23 -17.09 18.20 -4.26
N VAL A 24 -15.79 17.91 -4.08
CA VAL A 24 -14.69 18.81 -4.46
C VAL A 24 -14.69 19.02 -5.97
N ALA A 25 -14.74 17.93 -6.76
CA ALA A 25 -14.77 17.99 -8.22
C ALA A 25 -15.99 18.80 -8.74
N GLU A 26 -17.20 18.58 -8.17
CA GLU A 26 -18.40 19.33 -8.53
C GLU A 26 -18.22 20.84 -8.25
N THR A 27 -17.67 21.18 -7.08
CA THR A 27 -17.46 22.59 -6.69
C THR A 27 -16.47 23.31 -7.61
N TYR A 28 -15.33 22.68 -7.91
CA TYR A 28 -14.33 23.25 -8.79
C TYR A 28 -14.76 23.27 -10.25
N LEU A 29 -15.60 22.33 -10.67
CA LEU A 29 -16.19 22.34 -12.01
C LEU A 29 -17.12 23.56 -12.21
N ASP A 30 -17.90 23.92 -11.19
CA ASP A 30 -18.75 25.12 -11.22
C ASP A 30 -17.88 26.39 -11.30
N PHE A 31 -16.78 26.47 -10.53
CA PHE A 31 -15.84 27.59 -10.61
C PHE A 31 -15.16 27.65 -11.99
N ALA A 32 -14.65 26.53 -12.50
CA ALA A 32 -14.04 26.45 -13.82
C ALA A 32 -15.00 26.89 -14.93
N ALA A 33 -16.28 26.54 -14.83
CA ALA A 33 -17.31 26.95 -15.78
C ALA A 33 -17.59 28.49 -15.75
N GLU A 34 -17.42 29.15 -14.60
CA GLU A 34 -17.62 30.57 -14.43
C GLU A 34 -16.37 31.39 -14.79
N THR A 35 -15.19 30.92 -14.39
CA THR A 35 -13.92 31.67 -14.48
C THR A 35 -13.08 31.26 -15.70
N GLY A 36 -13.15 29.99 -16.09
CA GLY A 36 -12.22 29.40 -17.09
C GLY A 36 -10.80 29.25 -16.55
N ASP A 37 -10.60 29.28 -15.22
CA ASP A 37 -9.30 29.19 -14.59
C ASP A 37 -8.73 27.77 -14.76
N PRO A 38 -7.50 27.61 -15.30
CA PRO A 38 -6.84 26.32 -15.43
C PRO A 38 -6.65 25.59 -14.09
N ASP A 39 -6.43 26.31 -12.99
CA ASP A 39 -6.20 25.70 -11.66
C ASP A 39 -7.47 25.01 -11.13
N ASP A 40 -8.67 25.55 -11.48
CA ASP A 40 -9.94 24.91 -11.13
C ASP A 40 -10.11 23.56 -11.88
N PHE A 41 -9.71 23.49 -13.15
CA PHE A 41 -9.73 22.22 -13.91
C PHE A 41 -8.71 21.21 -13.38
N GLU A 42 -7.57 21.69 -12.90
CA GLU A 42 -6.56 20.85 -12.26
C GLU A 42 -7.12 20.20 -10.98
N ALA A 43 -7.78 20.95 -10.11
CA ALA A 43 -8.43 20.45 -8.90
C ALA A 43 -9.52 19.38 -9.22
N VAL A 44 -10.26 19.55 -10.33
CA VAL A 44 -11.20 18.53 -10.81
C VAL A 44 -10.46 17.25 -11.21
N ARG A 45 -9.34 17.38 -11.92
CA ARG A 45 -8.53 16.22 -12.36
C ARG A 45 -7.94 15.45 -11.18
N GLU A 46 -7.36 16.14 -10.22
CA GLU A 46 -6.83 15.54 -8.99
C GLU A 46 -7.91 14.79 -8.20
N SER A 47 -9.12 15.38 -8.14
CA SER A 47 -10.26 14.71 -7.49
C SER A 47 -10.67 13.43 -8.20
N HIS A 48 -10.63 13.40 -9.54
CA HIS A 48 -10.91 12.18 -10.31
C HIS A 48 -9.82 11.13 -10.13
N GLU A 49 -8.55 11.50 -10.17
CA GLU A 49 -7.41 10.59 -9.95
C GLU A 49 -7.50 9.94 -8.55
N ARG A 50 -7.92 10.73 -7.55
CA ARG A 50 -8.16 10.20 -6.20
C ARG A 50 -9.32 9.21 -6.15
N MET A 51 -10.41 9.45 -6.87
CA MET A 51 -11.54 8.50 -6.94
C MET A 51 -11.13 7.21 -7.67
N ASP A 52 -10.37 7.29 -8.75
CA ASP A 52 -9.86 6.13 -9.47
C ASP A 52 -8.95 5.28 -8.55
N ALA A 53 -8.03 5.90 -7.82
CA ALA A 53 -7.19 5.20 -6.85
C ALA A 53 -8.02 4.48 -5.77
N MET A 54 -9.07 5.12 -5.23
CA MET A 54 -9.97 4.50 -4.28
C MET A 54 -10.71 3.29 -4.86
N ILE A 55 -11.15 3.36 -6.12
CA ILE A 55 -11.82 2.26 -6.80
C ILE A 55 -10.87 1.07 -6.98
N ASP A 56 -9.62 1.32 -7.34
CA ASP A 56 -8.60 0.28 -7.50
C ASP A 56 -8.28 -0.36 -6.14
N ASP A 57 -8.18 0.42 -5.08
CA ASP A 57 -8.01 -0.03 -3.71
C ASP A 57 -9.15 -0.99 -3.30
N LEU A 58 -10.41 -0.62 -3.59
CA LEU A 58 -11.60 -1.40 -3.31
C LEU A 58 -11.64 -2.72 -4.10
N LEU A 59 -11.26 -2.68 -5.38
CA LEU A 59 -11.19 -3.87 -6.23
C LEU A 59 -10.10 -4.83 -5.73
N THR A 60 -9.00 -4.29 -5.22
CA THR A 60 -7.90 -5.07 -4.64
C THR A 60 -8.34 -5.78 -3.36
N MET A 61 -9.02 -5.08 -2.45
CA MET A 61 -9.62 -5.69 -1.24
C MET A 61 -10.62 -6.80 -1.59
N ALA A 62 -11.51 -6.57 -2.57
CA ALA A 62 -12.48 -7.58 -2.99
C ALA A 62 -11.82 -8.83 -3.60
N ARG A 63 -10.66 -8.68 -4.21
CA ARG A 63 -9.87 -9.80 -4.77
C ARG A 63 -9.10 -10.55 -3.69
N ALA A 64 -8.56 -9.87 -2.69
CA ALA A 64 -7.80 -10.49 -1.60
C ALA A 64 -8.56 -11.64 -0.91
N GLU A 65 -9.89 -11.52 -0.77
CA GLU A 65 -10.74 -12.57 -0.19
C GLU A 65 -10.85 -13.84 -1.07
N THR A 66 -10.61 -13.73 -2.37
CA THR A 66 -10.83 -14.83 -3.33
C THR A 66 -9.56 -15.35 -4.01
N ALA A 67 -8.46 -14.62 -3.98
CA ALA A 67 -7.33 -14.79 -4.90
C ALA A 67 -6.19 -15.70 -4.40
N VAL A 68 -6.17 -16.15 -3.15
CA VAL A 68 -5.08 -17.02 -2.64
C VAL A 68 -5.16 -18.45 -3.19
N SER A 69 -6.02 -18.72 -4.15
CA SER A 69 -6.11 -20.05 -4.79
C SER A 69 -5.11 -20.27 -5.93
N ASP A 70 -4.51 -19.22 -6.49
CA ASP A 70 -3.57 -19.32 -7.62
C ASP A 70 -2.25 -18.59 -7.29
N THR A 71 -1.41 -19.23 -6.45
CA THR A 71 -0.06 -18.73 -6.15
C THR A 71 0.96 -19.30 -7.11
N ASP A 72 1.90 -18.45 -7.53
CA ASP A 72 3.08 -18.80 -8.32
C ASP A 72 4.37 -18.60 -7.50
N SER A 73 5.43 -19.35 -7.86
CA SER A 73 6.75 -19.09 -7.29
C SER A 73 7.39 -17.88 -7.94
N VAL A 74 7.33 -16.72 -7.31
CA VAL A 74 7.82 -15.44 -7.85
C VAL A 74 9.12 -14.98 -7.19
N VAL A 75 9.96 -14.28 -7.95
CA VAL A 75 11.16 -13.58 -7.43
C VAL A 75 10.73 -12.23 -6.86
N VAL A 76 10.96 -12.02 -5.56
CA VAL A 76 10.47 -10.81 -4.87
C VAL A 76 11.09 -9.53 -5.45
N ALA A 77 12.36 -9.59 -5.85
CA ALA A 77 13.05 -8.44 -6.48
C ALA A 77 12.41 -8.01 -7.80
N ASP A 78 11.96 -8.96 -8.64
CA ASP A 78 11.32 -8.65 -9.92
C ASP A 78 9.98 -7.96 -9.71
N ILE A 79 9.21 -8.40 -8.71
CA ILE A 79 7.92 -7.79 -8.35
C ILE A 79 8.13 -6.37 -7.80
N ALA A 80 9.10 -6.19 -6.90
CA ALA A 80 9.42 -4.87 -6.35
C ALA A 80 9.85 -3.88 -7.45
N ALA A 81 10.68 -4.32 -8.42
CA ALA A 81 11.08 -3.50 -9.55
C ALA A 81 9.88 -3.13 -10.45
N THR A 82 8.98 -4.09 -10.72
CA THR A 82 7.77 -3.83 -11.51
C THR A 82 6.86 -2.83 -10.82
N ALA A 83 6.67 -2.96 -9.50
CA ALA A 83 5.88 -2.03 -8.70
C ALA A 83 6.48 -0.61 -8.71
N TRP A 84 7.81 -0.51 -8.66
CA TRP A 84 8.49 0.78 -8.75
C TRP A 84 8.26 1.47 -10.11
N ASP A 85 8.37 0.72 -11.20
CA ASP A 85 8.17 1.24 -12.56
C ASP A 85 6.73 1.75 -12.81
N THR A 86 5.75 1.22 -12.07
CA THR A 86 4.33 1.63 -12.17
C THR A 86 3.94 2.73 -11.18
N THR A 87 4.73 2.95 -10.14
CA THR A 87 4.48 4.00 -9.14
C THR A 87 4.93 5.37 -9.65
N GLN A 88 4.16 6.43 -9.36
CA GLN A 88 4.57 7.81 -9.63
C GLN A 88 5.63 8.24 -8.60
N THR A 89 6.90 8.14 -8.95
CA THR A 89 8.00 8.26 -8.00
C THR A 89 8.55 9.68 -7.83
N GLY A 90 8.27 10.59 -8.76
CA GLY A 90 8.84 11.95 -8.72
C GLY A 90 10.37 11.93 -8.64
N ASP A 91 10.93 12.58 -7.62
CA ASP A 91 12.37 12.62 -7.34
C ASP A 91 12.81 11.55 -6.30
N ALA A 92 11.89 10.68 -5.86
CA ALA A 92 12.22 9.58 -4.94
C ALA A 92 13.15 8.56 -5.59
N THR A 93 13.93 7.86 -4.76
CA THR A 93 14.89 6.85 -5.24
C THR A 93 14.65 5.51 -4.55
N LEU A 94 14.82 4.41 -5.31
CA LEU A 94 14.74 3.05 -4.79
C LEU A 94 16.13 2.40 -4.77
N ASP A 95 16.48 1.80 -3.63
CA ASP A 95 17.63 0.92 -3.46
C ASP A 95 17.14 -0.49 -3.08
N CYS A 96 17.08 -1.38 -4.06
CA CYS A 96 16.57 -2.75 -3.85
C CYS A 96 17.73 -3.75 -3.85
N GLU A 97 18.09 -4.28 -2.67
CA GLU A 97 19.11 -5.31 -2.49
C GLU A 97 18.49 -6.61 -1.96
N LEU A 98 17.54 -7.16 -2.70
CA LEU A 98 17.02 -8.49 -2.46
C LEU A 98 17.83 -9.52 -3.24
N PRO A 99 18.11 -10.71 -2.65
CA PRO A 99 18.76 -11.78 -3.39
C PRO A 99 17.89 -12.27 -4.55
N ASP A 100 18.45 -12.47 -5.75
CA ASP A 100 17.74 -13.08 -6.91
C ASP A 100 17.15 -14.45 -6.60
N SER A 101 17.70 -15.13 -5.59
CA SER A 101 17.24 -16.43 -5.09
C SER A 101 16.02 -16.31 -4.15
N MET A 102 15.65 -15.12 -3.72
CA MET A 102 14.50 -14.93 -2.83
C MET A 102 13.20 -15.11 -3.60
N ARG A 103 12.62 -16.29 -3.44
CA ARG A 103 11.33 -16.66 -4.05
C ARG A 103 10.30 -16.91 -2.97
N VAL A 104 9.07 -16.54 -3.30
CA VAL A 104 7.90 -16.75 -2.45
C VAL A 104 6.75 -17.34 -3.27
N GLU A 105 5.90 -18.12 -2.63
CA GLU A 105 4.63 -18.55 -3.22
C GLU A 105 3.61 -17.45 -2.97
N ALA A 106 3.27 -16.70 -4.04
CA ALA A 106 2.37 -15.55 -3.96
C ALA A 106 1.58 -15.36 -5.25
N ASP A 107 0.46 -14.67 -5.17
CA ASP A 107 -0.16 -14.06 -6.34
C ASP A 107 0.70 -12.84 -6.76
N PRO A 108 1.25 -12.82 -8.00
CA PRO A 108 2.14 -11.76 -8.45
C PRO A 108 1.49 -10.37 -8.41
N SER A 109 0.19 -10.28 -8.74
CA SER A 109 -0.54 -9.02 -8.80
C SER A 109 -0.77 -8.47 -7.40
N LEU A 110 -1.13 -9.34 -6.44
CA LEU A 110 -1.35 -8.92 -5.05
C LEU A 110 -0.04 -8.53 -4.36
N LEU A 111 1.06 -9.25 -4.62
CA LEU A 111 2.36 -8.86 -4.09
C LEU A 111 2.87 -7.55 -4.70
N GLN A 112 2.59 -7.30 -5.99
CA GLN A 112 2.88 -6.02 -6.63
C GLN A 112 2.11 -4.88 -5.94
N ASN A 113 0.83 -5.06 -5.67
CA ASN A 113 0.02 -4.08 -4.94
C ASN A 113 0.55 -3.79 -3.52
N VAL A 114 1.10 -4.79 -2.82
CA VAL A 114 1.78 -4.56 -1.53
C VAL A 114 2.92 -3.56 -1.70
N PHE A 115 3.81 -3.77 -2.67
CA PHE A 115 4.93 -2.85 -2.91
C PHE A 115 4.47 -1.47 -3.36
N GLU A 116 3.53 -1.38 -4.31
CA GLU A 116 2.98 -0.10 -4.80
C GLU A 116 2.40 0.74 -3.66
N ASN A 117 1.65 0.11 -2.73
CA ASN A 117 1.10 0.81 -1.58
C ASN A 117 2.18 1.26 -0.59
N LEU A 118 3.19 0.43 -0.31
CA LEU A 118 4.30 0.80 0.56
C LEU A 118 5.14 1.93 -0.05
N PHE A 119 5.47 1.87 -1.34
CA PHE A 119 6.21 2.93 -2.03
C PHE A 119 5.41 4.24 -2.06
N ARG A 120 4.13 4.18 -2.42
CA ARG A 120 3.25 5.36 -2.43
C ARG A 120 3.16 5.98 -1.03
N ASN A 121 3.05 5.16 0.01
CA ASN A 121 3.02 5.65 1.39
C ASN A 121 4.29 6.41 1.73
N SER A 122 5.47 5.85 1.45
CA SER A 122 6.74 6.53 1.69
C SER A 122 6.90 7.83 0.89
N ILE A 123 6.37 7.90 -0.34
CA ILE A 123 6.46 9.10 -1.19
C ILE A 123 5.48 10.19 -0.73
N VAL A 124 4.23 9.84 -0.43
CA VAL A 124 3.18 10.81 -0.10
C VAL A 124 3.39 11.44 1.29
N HIS A 125 3.95 10.69 2.24
CA HIS A 125 4.12 11.16 3.62
C HIS A 125 5.48 11.79 3.91
N ASN A 126 6.36 11.88 2.90
CA ASN A 126 7.70 12.44 3.05
C ASN A 126 7.99 13.51 1.99
N ASP A 127 9.17 14.10 2.05
CA ASP A 127 9.65 15.05 1.04
C ASP A 127 9.85 14.34 -0.30
N ALA A 128 9.74 15.10 -1.40
CA ALA A 128 9.80 14.60 -2.78
C ALA A 128 11.09 13.81 -3.14
N SER A 129 12.15 13.91 -2.34
CA SER A 129 13.43 13.24 -2.57
C SER A 129 13.69 12.06 -1.62
N VAL A 130 12.65 11.46 -1.07
CA VAL A 130 12.77 10.32 -0.14
C VAL A 130 13.52 9.15 -0.78
N ARG A 131 14.41 8.53 0.00
CA ARG A 131 15.08 7.30 -0.39
C ARG A 131 14.37 6.11 0.26
N ILE A 132 14.00 5.15 -0.59
CA ILE A 132 13.34 3.92 -0.18
C ILE A 132 14.32 2.77 -0.36
N GLU A 133 14.42 1.92 0.64
CA GLU A 133 15.25 0.72 0.61
C GLU A 133 14.40 -0.54 0.74
N VAL A 134 14.71 -1.56 -0.06
CA VAL A 134 14.08 -2.89 0.04
C VAL A 134 15.17 -3.92 0.29
N ARG A 135 15.08 -4.62 1.41
CA ARG A 135 16.07 -5.61 1.85
C ARG A 135 15.40 -6.87 2.37
N SER A 136 16.15 -7.96 2.44
CA SER A 136 15.70 -9.19 3.07
C SER A 136 15.86 -9.13 4.58
N ILE A 137 14.89 -9.69 5.31
CA ILE A 137 15.02 -9.99 6.74
C ILE A 137 15.73 -11.35 6.82
N GLY A 138 16.95 -11.36 7.35
CA GLY A 138 17.78 -12.56 7.27
C GLY A 138 18.24 -13.12 8.60
N ASN A 139 17.61 -14.22 9.04
CA ASN A 139 18.25 -15.35 9.66
C ASN A 139 17.59 -16.65 9.14
N PRO A 140 18.20 -17.85 9.26
CA PRO A 140 17.65 -19.10 8.73
C PRO A 140 16.28 -19.51 9.27
N GLU A 141 15.80 -18.87 10.34
CA GLU A 141 14.54 -19.20 11.03
C GLU A 141 13.41 -18.19 10.75
N SER A 142 13.71 -17.03 10.14
CA SER A 142 12.74 -15.99 9.83
C SER A 142 13.08 -15.37 8.48
N THR A 143 12.39 -15.84 7.46
CA THR A 143 12.49 -15.28 6.11
C THR A 143 11.44 -14.19 5.91
N GLY A 144 11.83 -13.11 5.25
CA GLY A 144 10.95 -12.00 4.96
C GLY A 144 11.70 -10.90 4.22
N PHE A 145 11.01 -9.81 3.99
CA PHE A 145 11.61 -8.60 3.45
C PHE A 145 11.07 -7.38 4.21
N TYR A 146 11.76 -6.27 4.08
CA TYR A 146 11.26 -5.00 4.56
C TYR A 146 11.38 -3.92 3.50
N VAL A 147 10.52 -2.93 3.62
CA VAL A 147 10.58 -1.66 2.89
C VAL A 147 10.77 -0.58 3.94
N GLU A 148 11.83 0.21 3.81
CA GLU A 148 12.07 1.33 4.71
C GLU A 148 12.37 2.61 3.95
N ASP A 149 12.12 3.74 4.59
CA ASP A 149 12.41 5.07 4.08
C ASP A 149 13.29 5.87 5.05
N ASP A 150 13.88 6.94 4.54
CA ASP A 150 14.65 7.92 5.29
C ASP A 150 13.83 9.17 5.64
N GLY A 151 12.52 9.04 5.69
CA GLY A 151 11.58 10.12 5.95
C GLY A 151 11.37 10.44 7.44
N THR A 152 10.18 10.95 7.76
CA THR A 152 9.86 11.44 9.12
C THR A 152 9.46 10.34 10.10
N GLY A 153 9.29 9.10 9.64
CA GLY A 153 8.85 7.98 10.45
C GLY A 153 7.39 8.08 10.92
N ILE A 154 6.99 7.12 11.76
CA ILE A 154 5.63 7.02 12.32
C ILE A 154 5.73 7.10 13.84
N PRO A 155 4.97 7.99 14.50
CA PRO A 155 4.95 8.09 15.96
C PRO A 155 4.60 6.75 16.63
N ASP A 156 5.27 6.41 17.74
CA ASP A 156 5.02 5.15 18.47
C ASP A 156 3.56 4.96 18.87
N SER A 157 2.84 6.06 19.12
CA SER A 157 1.40 6.03 19.46
C SER A 157 0.51 5.62 18.30
N GLU A 158 1.00 5.68 17.05
CA GLU A 158 0.22 5.41 15.84
C GLU A 158 0.60 4.07 15.20
N LYS A 159 1.76 3.50 15.54
CA LYS A 159 2.27 2.27 14.91
C LYS A 159 1.31 1.07 14.99
N ASP A 160 0.54 0.97 16.07
CA ASP A 160 -0.44 -0.10 16.23
C ASP A 160 -1.73 0.14 15.42
N GLU A 161 -2.01 1.41 15.05
CA GLU A 161 -3.25 1.85 14.39
C GLU A 161 -3.09 2.12 12.90
N VAL A 162 -1.85 2.21 12.37
CA VAL A 162 -1.62 2.58 10.96
C VAL A 162 -2.18 1.57 9.96
N PHE A 163 -2.42 0.33 10.39
CA PHE A 163 -3.03 -0.71 9.58
C PHE A 163 -4.56 -0.76 9.70
N ASP A 164 -5.14 0.05 10.58
CA ASP A 164 -6.59 0.13 10.75
C ASP A 164 -7.23 0.84 9.54
N HIS A 165 -8.40 0.37 9.11
CA HIS A 165 -9.13 0.94 7.98
C HIS A 165 -9.53 2.40 8.24
N GLY A 166 -9.15 3.28 7.32
CA GLY A 166 -9.48 4.71 7.38
C GLY A 166 -8.49 5.53 8.20
N HIS A 167 -7.40 4.94 8.70
CA HIS A 167 -6.33 5.71 9.34
C HIS A 167 -5.53 6.48 8.29
N THR A 168 -5.52 7.81 8.40
CA THR A 168 -4.69 8.69 7.54
C THR A 168 -4.29 9.93 8.31
N THR A 169 -3.05 10.35 8.12
CA THR A 169 -2.51 11.62 8.65
C THR A 169 -2.40 12.69 7.55
N SER A 170 -2.72 12.34 6.30
CA SER A 170 -2.69 13.24 5.15
C SER A 170 -4.08 13.54 4.64
N ASP A 171 -4.35 14.80 4.31
CA ASP A 171 -5.60 15.23 3.66
C ASP A 171 -5.75 14.65 2.23
N GLU A 172 -4.65 14.20 1.63
CA GLU A 172 -4.61 13.60 0.29
C GLU A 172 -4.67 12.06 0.33
N GLY A 173 -4.39 11.42 1.46
CA GLY A 173 -4.43 9.98 1.63
C GLY A 173 -5.84 9.40 1.64
N THR A 174 -6.00 8.18 1.10
CA THR A 174 -7.28 7.44 1.16
C THR A 174 -7.51 6.79 2.52
N GLY A 175 -6.45 6.63 3.33
CA GLY A 175 -6.48 5.86 4.58
C GLY A 175 -6.68 4.36 4.37
N LEU A 176 -6.65 3.88 3.13
CA LEU A 176 -6.86 2.46 2.79
C LEU A 176 -5.56 1.73 2.46
N GLY A 177 -4.50 2.44 2.03
CA GLY A 177 -3.29 1.80 1.50
C GLY A 177 -2.64 0.81 2.46
N LEU A 178 -2.39 1.17 3.72
CA LEU A 178 -1.75 0.27 4.70
C LEU A 178 -2.68 -0.83 5.21
N SER A 179 -3.99 -0.58 5.31
CA SER A 179 -4.95 -1.63 5.64
C SER A 179 -5.06 -2.67 4.52
N ILE A 180 -4.98 -2.25 3.24
CA ILE A 180 -4.89 -3.16 2.09
C ILE A 180 -3.61 -3.99 2.16
N VAL A 181 -2.47 -3.37 2.47
CA VAL A 181 -1.21 -4.11 2.64
C VAL A 181 -1.37 -5.19 3.71
N SER A 182 -1.98 -4.87 4.86
CA SER A 182 -2.24 -5.84 5.93
C SER A 182 -3.13 -6.98 5.45
N ASP A 183 -4.24 -6.68 4.80
CA ASP A 183 -5.18 -7.70 4.29
C ASP A 183 -4.51 -8.61 3.24
N LEU A 184 -3.71 -8.05 2.33
CA LEU A 184 -2.98 -8.82 1.30
C LEU A 184 -1.89 -9.71 1.91
N VAL A 185 -1.15 -9.21 2.88
CA VAL A 185 -0.11 -9.95 3.59
C VAL A 185 -0.73 -11.09 4.40
N GLU A 186 -1.84 -10.82 5.12
CA GLU A 186 -2.58 -11.84 5.85
C GLU A 186 -3.20 -12.90 4.93
N ALA A 187 -3.71 -12.51 3.77
CA ALA A 187 -4.25 -13.43 2.77
C ALA A 187 -3.20 -14.44 2.28
N HIS A 188 -1.92 -14.04 2.19
CA HIS A 188 -0.80 -14.93 1.90
C HIS A 188 -0.35 -15.76 3.13
N GLY A 189 -0.97 -15.59 4.29
CA GLY A 189 -0.58 -16.24 5.54
C GLY A 189 0.69 -15.64 6.16
N TRP A 190 1.08 -14.44 5.77
CA TRP A 190 2.23 -13.70 6.28
C TRP A 190 1.81 -12.72 7.36
N THR A 191 2.77 -12.01 7.94
CA THR A 191 2.51 -10.95 8.92
C THR A 191 3.28 -9.69 8.53
N ILE A 192 2.68 -8.52 8.84
CA ILE A 192 3.33 -7.23 8.68
C ILE A 192 3.42 -6.51 10.02
N SER A 193 4.48 -5.73 10.18
CA SER A 193 4.66 -4.84 11.32
C SER A 193 5.41 -3.59 10.89
N VAL A 194 5.31 -2.51 11.65
CA VAL A 194 6.05 -1.27 11.41
C VAL A 194 6.97 -0.95 12.59
N THR A 195 8.17 -0.49 12.27
CA THR A 195 9.19 -0.04 13.22
C THR A 195 9.89 1.21 12.68
N ASP A 196 10.81 1.79 13.45
CA ASP A 196 11.66 2.86 12.93
C ASP A 196 12.74 2.28 12.02
N SER A 197 13.08 3.00 10.93
CA SER A 197 14.24 2.69 10.12
C SER A 197 15.54 3.14 10.81
N ASP A 198 16.68 2.68 10.30
CA ASP A 198 18.00 3.12 10.80
C ASP A 198 18.24 4.64 10.56
N SER A 199 17.43 5.27 9.72
CA SER A 199 17.49 6.70 9.35
C SER A 199 16.37 7.53 9.99
N ASP A 200 15.74 7.05 11.06
CA ASP A 200 14.59 7.66 11.74
C ASP A 200 13.30 7.74 10.90
N GLY A 201 13.23 7.11 9.73
CA GLY A 201 12.04 6.95 8.90
C GLY A 201 11.17 5.75 9.31
N ALA A 202 10.25 5.36 8.44
CA ALA A 202 9.40 4.19 8.66
C ALA A 202 10.01 2.92 8.06
N ARG A 203 9.83 1.77 8.75
CA ARG A 203 10.25 0.46 8.27
C ARG A 203 9.10 -0.53 8.41
N PHE A 204 8.61 -1.02 7.29
CA PHE A 204 7.56 -2.04 7.20
C PHE A 204 8.19 -3.41 6.98
N GLU A 205 8.03 -4.32 7.94
CA GLU A 205 8.58 -5.66 7.89
C GLU A 205 7.49 -6.68 7.53
N VAL A 206 7.65 -7.36 6.40
CA VAL A 206 6.81 -8.49 5.99
C VAL A 206 7.52 -9.80 6.31
N ARG A 207 6.94 -10.60 7.18
CA ARG A 207 7.49 -11.90 7.61
C ARG A 207 6.68 -13.02 6.99
N LEU A 208 7.38 -13.89 6.28
CA LEU A 208 6.80 -15.06 5.63
C LEU A 208 6.56 -16.16 6.66
N SER A 209 5.41 -16.82 6.59
CA SER A 209 5.18 -18.02 7.42
C SER A 209 6.19 -19.09 7.05
N SER A 210 6.83 -19.68 8.05
CA SER A 210 7.65 -20.86 7.83
C SER A 210 6.76 -21.95 7.23
N ILE A 211 6.97 -22.31 5.97
CA ILE A 211 6.37 -23.52 5.42
C ILE A 211 6.97 -24.65 6.23
N ASN A 212 6.19 -25.21 7.16
CA ASN A 212 6.53 -26.44 7.84
C ASN A 212 6.65 -27.52 6.76
N ASN A 213 7.86 -27.74 6.28
CA ASN A 213 8.19 -28.82 5.36
C ASN A 213 8.15 -30.15 6.12
N SER A 214 6.98 -30.49 6.68
CA SER A 214 6.66 -31.80 7.21
C SER A 214 6.00 -32.61 6.09
N ALA A 215 6.75 -32.87 5.03
CA ALA A 215 6.39 -33.87 4.03
C ALA A 215 7.44 -34.99 4.05
N GLY A 216 7.09 -36.06 4.72
CA GLY A 216 7.45 -37.43 4.34
C GLY A 216 8.65 -38.04 5.02
N GLU A 217 8.41 -38.81 6.06
CA GLU A 217 8.95 -40.13 6.23
C GLU A 217 7.92 -41.20 5.81
#